data_fed952500001cb04472e6275a2981c18
#
_entry.id   fed952500001cb04472e6275a2981c18
#
_cell.length_a   1.000
_cell.length_b   1.000
_cell.length_c   1.000
_cell.angle_alpha   90.00
_cell.angle_beta   90.00
_cell.angle_gamma   90.00
#
_symmetry.space_group_name_H-M   'P 1'
#
loop_
_entity.id
_entity.type
_entity.pdbx_description
1 polymer ?
#
loop_
_entity_poly.entity_id
_entity_poly.type
_entity_poly.pdbx_seq_one_letter_code
_entity_poly.pdbx_strand_id
1 'polypeptide(L)'
;MERVRIKDIAKMADVSVGTVDRVIHGRSGVSESSRKRVEEILKQLDYQPNMYASALASNKKYAFACLLPLHEKGEYWTDVETGIHNAVETYSDFNVAVHLSYYDPYDYHSFAEASGQILALEPDGVMFAPTVPQYTKPFTDELTQHNIPYIYIDSNIKNRKSTRLNSSHIPLSRMPSSA
;
A
#
# COMPACT_ATOMS: atom_id res chain seq x y z
N MET A 1 -25.00 -2.40 17.45
CA MET A 1 -25.46 -1.71 16.21
C MET A 1 -25.31 -2.67 15.06
N GLU A 2 -26.35 -2.86 14.28
CA GLU A 2 -26.29 -3.71 13.09
C GLU A 2 -25.45 -2.99 12.02
N ARG A 3 -24.47 -3.69 11.45
CA ARG A 3 -23.50 -3.09 10.52
C ARG A 3 -24.18 -2.91 9.17
N VAL A 4 -24.28 -1.67 8.70
CA VAL A 4 -24.87 -1.34 7.39
C VAL A 4 -24.10 -2.06 6.28
N ARG A 5 -24.83 -2.73 5.37
CA ARG A 5 -24.28 -3.49 4.25
C ARG A 5 -24.45 -2.72 2.95
N ILE A 6 -23.64 -3.03 1.96
CA ILE A 6 -23.76 -2.45 0.60
C ILE A 6 -25.17 -2.60 0.02
N LYS A 7 -25.86 -3.70 0.33
CA LYS A 7 -27.26 -3.95 -0.08
C LYS A 7 -28.24 -2.92 0.52
N ASP A 8 -27.99 -2.46 1.72
CA ASP A 8 -28.87 -1.50 2.40
C ASP A 8 -28.66 -0.11 1.79
N ILE A 9 -27.43 0.26 1.50
CA ILE A 9 -27.08 1.49 0.78
C ILE A 9 -27.71 1.50 -0.61
N ALA A 10 -27.66 0.37 -1.33
CA ALA A 10 -28.26 0.23 -2.66
C ALA A 10 -29.76 0.48 -2.62
N LYS A 11 -30.45 -0.07 -1.63
CA LYS A 11 -31.90 0.18 -1.40
C LYS A 11 -32.18 1.65 -1.09
N MET A 12 -31.41 2.26 -0.21
CA MET A 12 -31.59 3.67 0.19
C MET A 12 -31.34 4.63 -0.99
N ALA A 13 -30.35 4.33 -1.84
CA ALA A 13 -30.01 5.14 -3.01
C ALA A 13 -30.89 4.84 -4.24
N ASP A 14 -31.75 3.83 -4.18
CA ASP A 14 -32.52 3.32 -5.30
C ASP A 14 -31.64 3.03 -6.53
N VAL A 15 -30.58 2.23 -6.30
CA VAL A 15 -29.64 1.79 -7.33
C VAL A 15 -29.26 0.32 -7.14
N SER A 16 -28.58 -0.26 -8.12
CA SER A 16 -28.06 -1.62 -7.98
C SER A 16 -26.87 -1.67 -7.01
N VAL A 17 -26.64 -2.85 -6.40
CA VAL A 17 -25.45 -3.11 -5.56
C VAL A 17 -24.15 -2.85 -6.35
N GLY A 18 -24.13 -3.23 -7.65
CA GLY A 18 -22.99 -2.94 -8.52
C GLY A 18 -22.74 -1.44 -8.77
N THR A 19 -23.81 -0.62 -8.73
CA THR A 19 -23.66 0.85 -8.80
C THR A 19 -23.01 1.39 -7.55
N VAL A 20 -23.43 0.93 -6.36
CA VAL A 20 -22.81 1.32 -5.08
C VAL A 20 -21.34 0.89 -5.04
N ASP A 21 -21.02 -0.34 -5.45
CA ASP A 21 -19.64 -0.82 -5.54
C ASP A 21 -18.76 0.06 -6.44
N ARG A 22 -19.27 0.45 -7.63
CA ARG A 22 -18.54 1.35 -8.52
C ARG A 22 -18.29 2.72 -7.91
N VAL A 23 -19.25 3.28 -7.17
CA VAL A 23 -19.10 4.58 -6.49
C VAL A 23 -18.06 4.47 -5.38
N ILE A 24 -18.15 3.48 -4.51
CA ILE A 24 -17.20 3.24 -3.42
C ILE A 24 -15.76 3.13 -3.94
N HIS A 25 -15.57 2.46 -5.07
CA HIS A 25 -14.24 2.23 -5.65
C HIS A 25 -13.85 3.25 -6.73
N GLY A 26 -14.59 4.34 -6.90
CA GLY A 26 -14.29 5.41 -7.87
C GLY A 26 -14.30 4.98 -9.32
N ARG A 27 -14.98 3.86 -9.66
CA ARG A 27 -15.02 3.35 -11.04
C ARG A 27 -15.95 4.15 -11.92
N SER A 28 -15.70 4.14 -13.23
CA SER A 28 -16.55 4.76 -14.26
C SER A 28 -17.86 3.98 -14.51
N GLY A 29 -18.77 4.55 -15.30
CA GLY A 29 -20.01 3.90 -15.70
C GLY A 29 -21.17 4.08 -14.69
N VAL A 30 -21.15 5.14 -13.91
CA VAL A 30 -22.24 5.57 -13.02
C VAL A 30 -22.66 6.98 -13.41
N SER A 31 -23.98 7.22 -13.52
CA SER A 31 -24.50 8.58 -13.77
C SER A 31 -24.17 9.52 -12.63
N GLU A 32 -23.97 10.79 -12.91
CA GLU A 32 -23.65 11.81 -11.91
C GLU A 32 -24.71 11.89 -10.81
N SER A 33 -25.98 11.76 -11.17
CA SER A 33 -27.10 11.79 -10.23
C SER A 33 -27.09 10.58 -9.28
N SER A 34 -26.79 9.38 -9.79
CA SER A 34 -26.66 8.18 -8.96
C SER A 34 -25.44 8.24 -8.06
N ARG A 35 -24.31 8.77 -8.57
CA ARG A 35 -23.10 8.97 -7.80
C ARG A 35 -23.35 9.86 -6.59
N LYS A 36 -23.93 11.04 -6.79
CA LYS A 36 -24.25 11.99 -5.71
C LYS A 36 -25.15 11.37 -4.63
N ARG A 37 -26.23 10.69 -5.04
CA ARG A 37 -27.13 10.02 -4.08
C ARG A 37 -26.41 8.99 -3.22
N VAL A 38 -25.57 8.17 -3.82
CA VAL A 38 -24.80 7.15 -3.09
C VAL A 38 -23.79 7.82 -2.15
N GLU A 39 -23.05 8.83 -2.60
CA GLU A 39 -22.06 9.56 -1.80
C GLU A 39 -22.71 10.26 -0.58
N GLU A 40 -23.89 10.86 -0.76
CA GLU A 40 -24.66 11.47 0.33
C GLU A 40 -25.05 10.43 1.40
N ILE A 41 -25.53 9.26 0.97
CA ILE A 41 -25.92 8.18 1.90
C ILE A 41 -24.68 7.60 2.61
N LEU A 42 -23.57 7.38 1.91
CA LEU A 42 -22.32 6.93 2.50
C LEU A 42 -21.85 7.90 3.59
N LYS A 43 -21.95 9.21 3.32
CA LYS A 43 -21.58 10.25 4.27
C LYS A 43 -22.53 10.32 5.48
N GLN A 44 -23.85 10.21 5.27
CA GLN A 44 -24.85 10.21 6.34
C GLN A 44 -24.69 9.03 7.29
N LEU A 45 -24.29 7.89 6.76
CA LEU A 45 -24.15 6.64 7.52
C LEU A 45 -22.74 6.46 8.12
N ASP A 46 -21.82 7.38 7.87
CA ASP A 46 -20.39 7.22 8.16
C ASP A 46 -19.89 5.82 7.72
N TYR A 47 -20.29 5.44 6.50
CA TYR A 47 -20.06 4.09 6.01
C TYR A 47 -18.58 3.84 5.72
N GLN A 48 -17.99 2.91 6.45
CA GLN A 48 -16.65 2.41 6.24
C GLN A 48 -16.70 1.08 5.46
N PRO A 49 -16.10 0.99 4.25
CA PRO A 49 -16.02 -0.27 3.53
C PRO A 49 -15.40 -1.37 4.38
N ASN A 50 -16.03 -2.53 4.41
CA ASN A 50 -15.42 -3.67 5.08
C ASN A 50 -14.28 -4.22 4.24
N MET A 51 -13.06 -3.86 4.59
CA MET A 51 -11.85 -4.29 3.87
C MET A 51 -11.69 -5.81 3.86
N TYR A 52 -12.06 -6.50 4.93
CA TYR A 52 -12.05 -7.97 5.00
C TYR A 52 -12.98 -8.60 3.97
N ALA A 53 -14.23 -8.10 3.88
CA ALA A 53 -15.17 -8.59 2.90
C ALA A 53 -14.75 -8.27 1.46
N SER A 54 -14.11 -7.13 1.24
CA SER A 54 -13.59 -6.75 -0.07
C SER A 54 -12.37 -7.58 -0.46
N ALA A 55 -11.45 -7.85 0.44
CA ALA A 55 -10.28 -8.70 0.21
C ALA A 55 -10.68 -10.14 -0.10
N LEU A 56 -11.60 -10.70 0.69
CA LEU A 56 -12.15 -12.04 0.46
C LEU A 56 -12.89 -12.16 -0.89
N ALA A 57 -13.57 -11.08 -1.33
CA ALA A 57 -14.30 -11.08 -2.60
C ALA A 57 -13.40 -10.86 -3.82
N SER A 58 -12.26 -10.17 -3.66
CA SER A 58 -11.41 -9.79 -4.78
C SER A 58 -10.45 -10.89 -5.22
N ASN A 59 -10.15 -11.86 -4.35
CA ASN A 59 -9.14 -12.91 -4.57
C ASN A 59 -7.78 -12.36 -5.09
N LYS A 60 -7.55 -11.04 -4.95
CA LYS A 60 -6.32 -10.38 -5.40
C LYS A 60 -5.20 -10.71 -4.42
N LYS A 61 -4.08 -11.16 -4.97
CA LYS A 61 -2.83 -11.30 -4.21
C LYS A 61 -2.05 -10.00 -4.32
N TYR A 62 -1.47 -9.57 -3.20
CA TYR A 62 -0.59 -8.42 -3.15
C TYR A 62 0.82 -8.91 -2.82
N ALA A 63 1.77 -8.57 -3.67
CA ALA A 63 3.18 -8.88 -3.48
C ALA A 63 3.96 -7.58 -3.23
N PHE A 64 4.47 -7.42 -2.04
CA PHE A 64 5.35 -6.31 -1.70
C PHE A 64 6.79 -6.79 -1.64
N ALA A 65 7.74 -5.88 -1.85
CA ALA A 65 9.14 -6.14 -1.62
C ALA A 65 9.68 -5.21 -0.54
N CYS A 66 10.62 -5.70 0.24
CA CYS A 66 11.30 -4.90 1.25
C CYS A 66 12.82 -5.06 1.11
N LEU A 67 13.53 -3.94 0.99
CA LEU A 67 14.98 -3.89 0.87
C LEU A 67 15.58 -3.31 2.15
N LEU A 68 16.31 -4.13 2.88
CA LEU A 68 16.94 -3.80 4.16
C LEU A 68 18.47 -3.89 4.07
N PRO A 69 19.21 -3.15 4.91
CA PRO A 69 20.63 -3.41 5.09
C PRO A 69 20.85 -4.81 5.64
N LEU A 70 21.94 -5.46 5.22
CA LEU A 70 22.45 -6.65 5.88
C LEU A 70 22.67 -6.37 7.35
N HIS A 71 22.26 -7.27 8.22
CA HIS A 71 22.35 -7.12 9.67
C HIS A 71 22.50 -8.46 10.37
N GLU A 72 23.04 -8.42 11.57
CA GLU A 72 23.14 -9.57 12.44
C GLU A 72 21.99 -9.60 13.46
N LYS A 73 21.76 -10.77 14.03
CA LYS A 73 20.74 -10.95 15.06
C LYS A 73 21.02 -10.07 16.29
N GLY A 74 20.04 -9.24 16.66
CA GLY A 74 20.12 -8.34 17.79
C GLY A 74 20.48 -6.89 17.39
N GLU A 75 20.75 -6.64 16.12
CA GLU A 75 20.87 -5.28 15.60
C GLU A 75 19.49 -4.66 15.33
N TYR A 76 19.45 -3.35 15.16
CA TYR A 76 18.22 -2.56 14.93
C TYR A 76 17.30 -3.14 13.84
N TRP A 77 17.90 -3.59 12.74
CA TRP A 77 17.12 -4.12 11.60
C TRP A 77 16.45 -5.46 11.87
N THR A 78 16.92 -6.21 12.86
CA THR A 78 16.25 -7.43 13.32
C THR A 78 14.82 -7.15 13.83
N ASP A 79 14.63 -6.06 14.56
CA ASP A 79 13.32 -5.69 15.08
C ASP A 79 12.41 -5.22 13.94
N VAL A 80 12.94 -4.51 12.95
CA VAL A 80 12.21 -4.10 11.74
C VAL A 80 11.75 -5.33 10.95
N GLU A 81 12.64 -6.28 10.71
CA GLU A 81 12.32 -7.53 10.01
C GLU A 81 11.27 -8.35 10.77
N THR A 82 11.41 -8.46 12.08
CA THR A 82 10.42 -9.11 12.95
C THR A 82 9.06 -8.43 12.84
N GLY A 83 9.03 -7.09 12.82
CA GLY A 83 7.80 -6.32 12.63
C GLY A 83 7.13 -6.59 11.28
N ILE A 84 7.92 -6.74 10.21
CA ILE A 84 7.41 -7.08 8.87
C ILE A 84 6.80 -8.49 8.88
N HIS A 85 7.49 -9.48 9.46
CA HIS A 85 6.96 -10.84 9.58
C HIS A 85 5.63 -10.89 10.35
N ASN A 86 5.56 -10.20 11.49
CA ASN A 86 4.34 -10.11 12.29
C ASN A 86 3.20 -9.43 11.51
N ALA A 87 3.50 -8.42 10.72
CA ALA A 87 2.51 -7.76 9.88
C ALA A 87 2.00 -8.71 8.78
N VAL A 88 2.88 -9.45 8.11
CA VAL A 88 2.49 -10.44 7.09
C VAL A 88 1.58 -11.51 7.69
N GLU A 89 1.90 -12.02 8.88
CA GLU A 89 1.08 -12.99 9.59
C GLU A 89 -0.29 -12.41 9.95
N THR A 90 -0.31 -11.19 10.51
CA THR A 90 -1.55 -10.49 10.90
C THR A 90 -2.48 -10.22 9.72
N TYR A 91 -1.91 -9.92 8.56
CA TYR A 91 -2.65 -9.60 7.34
C TYR A 91 -2.70 -10.75 6.33
N SER A 92 -2.44 -11.99 6.75
CA SER A 92 -2.46 -13.19 5.90
C SER A 92 -3.79 -13.40 5.18
N ASP A 93 -4.92 -13.08 5.83
CA ASP A 93 -6.27 -13.15 5.25
C ASP A 93 -6.49 -12.19 4.06
N PHE A 94 -5.61 -11.21 3.87
CA PHE A 94 -5.65 -10.26 2.76
C PHE A 94 -4.82 -10.71 1.55
N ASN A 95 -4.29 -11.92 1.55
CA ASN A 95 -3.39 -12.43 0.52
C ASN A 95 -2.18 -11.52 0.27
N VAL A 96 -1.59 -11.02 1.34
CA VAL A 96 -0.38 -10.18 1.32
C VAL A 96 0.86 -11.06 1.47
N ALA A 97 1.82 -10.90 0.57
CA ALA A 97 3.14 -11.48 0.68
C ALA A 97 4.20 -10.36 0.66
N VAL A 98 5.28 -10.55 1.39
CA VAL A 98 6.43 -9.64 1.37
C VAL A 98 7.69 -10.43 1.04
N HIS A 99 8.41 -9.98 0.01
CA HIS A 99 9.73 -10.51 -0.34
C HIS A 99 10.80 -9.62 0.34
N LEU A 100 11.62 -10.24 1.19
CA LEU A 100 12.75 -9.56 1.83
C LEU A 100 14.00 -9.72 0.98
N SER A 101 14.69 -8.62 0.71
CA SER A 101 16.00 -8.57 0.07
C SER A 101 16.95 -7.75 0.95
N TYR A 102 18.22 -8.09 0.91
CA TYR A 102 19.23 -7.45 1.74
C TYR A 102 20.38 -6.94 0.89
N TYR A 103 20.99 -5.84 1.32
CA TYR A 103 22.15 -5.25 0.66
C TYR A 103 23.21 -4.83 1.69
N ASP A 104 24.47 -4.87 1.30
CA ASP A 104 25.55 -4.29 2.09
C ASP A 104 25.52 -2.77 1.96
N PRO A 105 25.33 -2.00 3.05
CA PRO A 105 25.27 -0.54 3.01
C PRO A 105 26.59 0.12 2.56
N TYR A 106 27.68 -0.61 2.57
CA TYR A 106 29.00 -0.14 2.16
C TYR A 106 29.39 -0.53 0.74
N ASP A 107 28.55 -1.35 0.06
CA ASP A 107 28.78 -1.80 -1.32
C ASP A 107 27.64 -1.40 -2.25
N TYR A 108 27.97 -0.52 -3.22
CA TYR A 108 27.03 -0.11 -4.27
C TYR A 108 26.55 -1.27 -5.15
N HIS A 109 27.43 -2.22 -5.46
CA HIS A 109 27.07 -3.35 -6.32
C HIS A 109 26.04 -4.25 -5.64
N SER A 110 26.19 -4.47 -4.34
CA SER A 110 25.21 -5.19 -3.53
C SER A 110 23.83 -4.51 -3.55
N PHE A 111 23.79 -3.18 -3.38
CA PHE A 111 22.54 -2.43 -3.48
C PHE A 111 21.92 -2.50 -4.89
N ALA A 112 22.73 -2.32 -5.93
CA ALA A 112 22.27 -2.36 -7.31
C ALA A 112 21.71 -3.73 -7.70
N GLU A 113 22.38 -4.81 -7.28
CA GLU A 113 21.92 -6.18 -7.51
C GLU A 113 20.58 -6.45 -6.79
N ALA A 114 20.51 -6.18 -5.50
CA ALA A 114 19.31 -6.40 -4.70
C ALA A 114 18.11 -5.57 -5.19
N SER A 115 18.34 -4.29 -5.55
CA SER A 115 17.30 -3.44 -6.11
C SER A 115 16.85 -3.90 -7.49
N GLY A 116 17.75 -4.38 -8.34
CA GLY A 116 17.43 -4.97 -9.65
C GLY A 116 16.59 -6.26 -9.51
N GLN A 117 16.90 -7.10 -8.55
CA GLN A 117 16.10 -8.30 -8.24
C GLN A 117 14.68 -7.91 -7.82
N ILE A 118 14.51 -6.87 -6.99
CA ILE A 118 13.19 -6.36 -6.60
C ILE A 118 12.40 -5.86 -7.80
N LEU A 119 13.01 -5.10 -8.71
CA LEU A 119 12.34 -4.61 -9.92
C LEU A 119 11.87 -5.75 -10.81
N ALA A 120 12.67 -6.82 -10.92
CA ALA A 120 12.31 -8.00 -11.71
C ALA A 120 11.11 -8.78 -11.14
N LEU A 121 10.77 -8.60 -9.86
CA LEU A 121 9.58 -9.21 -9.24
C LEU A 121 8.28 -8.47 -9.59
N GLU A 122 8.35 -7.27 -10.16
CA GLU A 122 7.19 -6.40 -10.45
C GLU A 122 6.23 -6.29 -9.25
N PRO A 123 6.70 -5.89 -8.05
CA PRO A 123 5.88 -5.89 -6.85
C PRO A 123 4.78 -4.82 -6.91
N ASP A 124 3.69 -5.03 -6.18
CA ASP A 124 2.62 -4.03 -6.00
C ASP A 124 3.08 -2.80 -5.19
N GLY A 125 4.22 -2.89 -4.51
CA GLY A 125 4.85 -1.78 -3.81
C GLY A 125 6.17 -2.18 -3.13
N VAL A 126 7.00 -1.20 -2.85
CA VAL A 126 8.33 -1.39 -2.27
C VAL A 126 8.49 -0.59 -0.98
N MET A 127 9.02 -1.23 0.05
CA MET A 127 9.51 -0.60 1.27
C MET A 127 11.03 -0.71 1.28
N PHE A 128 11.76 0.34 1.60
CA PHE A 128 13.19 0.21 1.71
C PHE A 128 13.85 1.22 2.63
N ALA A 129 14.98 0.83 3.21
CA ALA A 129 15.80 1.64 4.09
C ALA A 129 16.88 2.35 3.26
N PRO A 130 16.79 3.67 3.05
CA PRO A 130 17.76 4.41 2.26
C PRO A 130 18.98 4.81 3.12
N THR A 131 19.92 3.91 3.36
CA THR A 131 21.11 4.21 4.16
C THR A 131 22.09 5.13 3.44
N VAL A 132 22.17 5.04 2.11
CA VAL A 132 23.08 5.84 1.28
C VAL A 132 22.30 6.60 0.20
N PRO A 133 22.17 7.94 0.32
CA PRO A 133 21.32 8.75 -0.56
C PRO A 133 21.67 8.65 -2.05
N GLN A 134 22.95 8.50 -2.37
CA GLN A 134 23.42 8.42 -3.76
C GLN A 134 22.97 7.15 -4.49
N TYR A 135 22.68 6.05 -3.77
CA TYR A 135 22.17 4.80 -4.34
C TYR A 135 20.65 4.84 -4.47
N THR A 136 20.01 5.59 -3.59
CA THR A 136 18.54 5.67 -3.49
C THR A 136 17.90 6.29 -4.72
N LYS A 137 18.49 7.38 -5.24
CA LYS A 137 17.85 8.14 -6.33
C LYS A 137 17.68 7.32 -7.62
N PRO A 138 18.68 6.62 -8.17
CA PRO A 138 18.48 5.79 -9.35
C PRO A 138 17.36 4.76 -9.16
N PHE A 139 17.33 4.08 -8.02
CA PHE A 139 16.31 3.09 -7.72
C PHE A 139 14.90 3.68 -7.65
N THR A 140 14.72 4.85 -7.02
CA THR A 140 13.42 5.52 -6.97
C THR A 140 12.97 6.06 -8.32
N ASP A 141 13.90 6.49 -9.17
CA ASP A 141 13.60 6.90 -10.55
C ASP A 141 13.05 5.70 -11.36
N GLU A 142 13.65 4.51 -11.21
CA GLU A 142 13.17 3.28 -11.84
C GLU A 142 11.80 2.83 -11.29
N LEU A 143 11.62 2.82 -9.97
CA LEU A 143 10.31 2.52 -9.36
C LEU A 143 9.23 3.45 -9.89
N THR A 144 9.55 4.74 -10.06
CA THR A 144 8.63 5.73 -10.62
C THR A 144 8.30 5.46 -12.08
N GLN A 145 9.29 5.10 -12.91
CA GLN A 145 9.08 4.75 -14.32
C GLN A 145 8.18 3.53 -14.48
N HIS A 146 8.33 2.55 -13.60
CA HIS A 146 7.50 1.33 -13.57
C HIS A 146 6.15 1.52 -12.86
N ASN A 147 5.85 2.74 -12.36
CA ASN A 147 4.66 3.04 -11.57
C ASN A 147 4.52 2.16 -10.31
N ILE A 148 5.63 1.75 -9.72
CA ILE A 148 5.67 0.98 -8.47
C ILE A 148 5.69 1.97 -7.30
N PRO A 149 4.66 2.00 -6.43
CA PRO A 149 4.65 2.84 -5.24
C PRO A 149 5.71 2.38 -4.24
N TYR A 150 6.33 3.32 -3.55
CA TYR A 150 7.33 2.98 -2.54
C TYR A 150 7.26 3.87 -1.31
N ILE A 151 7.78 3.36 -0.20
CA ILE A 151 7.95 4.08 1.05
C ILE A 151 9.36 3.86 1.61
N TYR A 152 9.86 4.87 2.33
CA TYR A 152 11.10 4.75 3.10
C TYR A 152 10.81 4.20 4.49
N ILE A 153 11.66 3.27 4.94
CA ILE A 153 11.71 2.82 6.33
C ILE A 153 12.87 3.54 7.00
N ASP A 154 12.61 4.16 8.14
CA ASP A 154 13.61 4.81 9.00
C ASP A 154 14.58 5.73 8.24
N SER A 155 14.05 6.61 7.42
CA SER A 155 14.88 7.54 6.66
C SER A 155 15.38 8.67 7.54
N ASN A 156 16.60 8.53 8.06
CA ASN A 156 17.38 9.64 8.65
C ASN A 156 18.00 10.56 7.58
N ILE A 157 17.56 10.44 6.33
CA ILE A 157 18.01 11.37 5.28
C ILE A 157 17.40 12.73 5.58
N LYS A 158 18.20 13.60 6.18
CA LYS A 158 17.92 15.04 6.33
C LYS A 158 17.90 15.71 4.96
N ASN A 159 16.95 15.31 4.13
CA ASN A 159 16.70 16.01 2.89
C ASN A 159 15.65 17.08 3.16
N ARG A 160 16.08 18.34 3.22
CA ARG A 160 15.26 19.54 3.55
C ARG A 160 14.06 19.75 2.62
N LYS A 161 13.80 18.88 1.65
CA LYS A 161 12.73 18.99 0.65
C LYS A 161 11.84 17.76 0.49
N SER A 162 12.10 16.64 1.13
CA SER A 162 11.15 15.51 1.11
C SER A 162 10.26 15.60 2.34
N THR A 163 9.07 16.04 2.12
CA THR A 163 7.95 15.92 3.04
C THR A 163 7.82 14.46 3.46
N ARG A 164 7.66 14.26 4.76
CA ARG A 164 7.25 12.98 5.36
C ARG A 164 6.17 12.34 4.49
N LEU A 165 6.33 11.07 4.14
CA LEU A 165 5.44 10.34 3.24
C LEU A 165 5.40 10.95 1.83
N ASN A 166 6.44 10.73 1.06
CA ASN A 166 6.32 10.81 -0.37
C ASN A 166 5.60 9.53 -0.86
N SER A 167 4.32 9.40 -0.48
CA SER A 167 3.38 8.61 -1.24
C SER A 167 3.13 9.37 -2.53
N SER A 168 4.07 9.28 -3.48
CA SER A 168 3.86 9.82 -4.80
C SER A 168 2.61 9.15 -5.37
N HIS A 169 1.50 9.91 -5.38
CA HIS A 169 0.28 9.62 -6.15
C HIS A 169 -0.65 8.47 -5.74
N ILE A 170 -0.69 8.07 -4.46
CA ILE A 170 -1.89 7.40 -3.98
C ILE A 170 -2.80 8.49 -3.43
N PRO A 171 -3.98 8.76 -4.03
CA PRO A 171 -4.96 9.66 -3.44
C PRO A 171 -5.26 9.18 -2.02
N LEU A 172 -5.27 10.06 -1.03
CA LEU A 172 -5.58 9.77 0.38
C LEU A 172 -6.89 9.00 0.59
N SER A 173 -7.77 8.98 -0.41
CA SER A 173 -9.00 8.17 -0.45
C SER A 173 -8.77 6.66 -0.54
N ARG A 174 -7.54 6.19 -0.71
CA ARG A 174 -7.20 4.76 -0.80
C ARG A 174 -6.39 4.21 0.37
N MET A 175 -5.97 5.06 1.30
CA MET A 175 -5.33 4.58 2.52
C MET A 175 -6.39 4.28 3.57
N PRO A 176 -6.43 3.07 4.17
CA PRO A 176 -7.23 2.84 5.35
C PRO A 176 -6.70 3.73 6.46
N SER A 177 -7.59 4.52 7.07
CA SER A 177 -7.30 5.25 8.30
C SER A 177 -6.98 4.23 9.38
N SER A 178 -5.75 4.20 9.84
CA SER A 178 -5.38 3.46 11.05
C SER A 178 -5.92 4.22 12.26
N ALA A 179 -6.92 3.66 12.90
CA ALA A 179 -7.32 3.95 14.27
C ALA A 179 -7.33 2.64 15.02
#